data_8103c8c0dad078d2d9a875927e8f0404
#
_entry.id   8103c8c0dad078d2d9a875927e8f0404
#
_cell.length_a   1.000
_cell.length_b   1.000
_cell.length_c   1.000
_cell.angle_alpha   90.00
_cell.angle_beta   90.00
_cell.angle_gamma   90.00
#
_symmetry.space_group_name_H-M   'P 1'
#
loop_
_entity.id
_entity.type
_entity.pdbx_description
1 polymer ?
#
loop_
_entity_poly.entity_id
_entity_poly.type
_entity_poly.pdbx_seq_one_letter_code
_entity_poly.pdbx_strand_id
1 'polypeptide(L)'
;MEAVAIHNTYEELAGVCDRQQESRQRDIFLVLAADAAFRAGCRDEAERLRLRLLALSPHSLFRPFDSFADALQSSDIEDYLADLRRQFPPEQAVKLLHGDNGTSGKSSAPSARRISGSIAAKRSSRWSTTSSSKSRESLSKTSKVARQPRP
;
A
#
# COMPACT_ATOMS: atom_id res chain seq x y z
N MET A 1 -15.28 -20.09 -1.45
CA MET A 1 -14.58 -20.49 -0.22
C MET A 1 -13.05 -20.27 -0.30
N GLU A 2 -12.43 -20.44 -1.43
CA GLU A 2 -10.97 -20.27 -1.58
C GLU A 2 -10.47 -18.85 -1.37
N ALA A 3 -11.20 -17.82 -1.81
CA ALA A 3 -10.77 -16.42 -1.70
C ALA A 3 -10.67 -15.94 -0.24
N VAL A 4 -11.50 -16.45 0.65
CA VAL A 4 -11.45 -16.15 2.10
C VAL A 4 -10.21 -16.79 2.75
N ALA A 5 -9.82 -17.98 2.30
CA ALA A 5 -8.60 -18.62 2.80
C ALA A 5 -7.32 -17.89 2.38
N ILE A 6 -7.34 -17.29 1.18
CA ILE A 6 -6.17 -16.60 0.61
C ILE A 6 -5.83 -15.33 1.39
N HIS A 7 -6.82 -14.49 1.75
CA HIS A 7 -6.52 -13.27 2.51
C HIS A 7 -5.98 -13.59 3.90
N ASN A 8 -6.51 -14.62 4.58
CA ASN A 8 -5.99 -15.09 5.86
C ASN A 8 -4.52 -15.52 5.74
N THR A 9 -4.17 -16.25 4.69
CA THR A 9 -2.78 -16.68 4.45
C THR A 9 -1.82 -15.50 4.32
N TYR A 10 -2.20 -14.48 3.57
CA TYR A 10 -1.39 -13.27 3.46
C TYR A 10 -1.32 -12.48 4.77
N GLU A 11 -2.42 -12.42 5.54
CA GLU A 11 -2.42 -11.75 6.83
C GLU A 11 -1.52 -12.48 7.85
N GLU A 12 -1.52 -13.81 7.86
CA GLU A 12 -0.61 -14.61 8.68
C GLU A 12 0.87 -14.39 8.30
N LEU A 13 1.17 -14.36 6.99
CA LEU A 13 2.52 -14.02 6.51
C LEU A 13 2.95 -12.61 6.93
N ALA A 14 2.04 -11.64 6.85
CA ALA A 14 2.32 -10.30 7.34
C ALA A 14 2.64 -10.30 8.84
N GLY A 15 1.95 -11.13 9.62
CA GLY A 15 2.25 -11.33 11.05
C GLY A 15 3.61 -11.98 11.30
N VAL A 16 4.03 -12.92 10.45
CA VAL A 16 5.38 -13.53 10.52
C VAL A 16 6.44 -12.49 10.22
N CYS A 17 6.30 -11.73 9.13
CA CYS A 17 7.23 -10.67 8.75
C CYS A 17 7.32 -9.57 9.81
N ASP A 18 6.22 -9.24 10.47
CA ASP A 18 6.21 -8.27 11.57
C ASP A 18 7.07 -8.73 12.76
N ARG A 19 6.97 -10.01 13.14
CA ARG A 19 7.83 -10.62 14.16
C ARG A 19 9.31 -10.67 13.76
N GLN A 20 9.59 -10.79 12.47
CA GLN A 20 10.93 -10.81 11.91
C GLN A 20 11.50 -9.40 11.64
N GLN A 21 10.72 -8.36 11.94
CA GLN A 21 11.09 -6.96 11.68
C GLN A 21 11.26 -6.62 10.20
N GLU A 22 10.67 -7.40 9.32
CA GLU A 22 10.69 -7.19 7.87
C GLU A 22 9.53 -6.29 7.42
N SER A 23 9.60 -5.01 7.73
CA SER A 23 8.52 -4.04 7.52
C SER A 23 8.05 -3.99 6.06
N ARG A 24 8.97 -4.07 5.09
CA ARG A 24 8.61 -4.01 3.67
C ARG A 24 7.81 -5.22 3.22
N GLN A 25 8.20 -6.42 3.63
CA GLN A 25 7.48 -7.63 3.28
C GLN A 25 6.12 -7.70 3.98
N ARG A 26 6.07 -7.31 5.24
CA ARG A 26 4.82 -7.16 5.99
C ARG A 26 3.83 -6.27 5.25
N ASP A 27 4.27 -5.09 4.81
CA ASP A 27 3.42 -4.13 4.11
C ASP A 27 2.90 -4.70 2.78
N ILE A 28 3.75 -5.39 2.03
CA ILE A 28 3.36 -6.09 0.78
C ILE A 28 2.28 -7.14 1.07
N PHE A 29 2.46 -7.98 2.09
CA PHE A 29 1.49 -9.01 2.42
C PHE A 29 0.18 -8.43 2.97
N LEU A 30 0.21 -7.32 3.71
CA LEU A 30 -1.01 -6.60 4.11
C LEU A 30 -1.79 -6.06 2.92
N VAL A 31 -1.10 -5.52 1.92
CA VAL A 31 -1.71 -5.04 0.68
C VAL A 31 -2.35 -6.19 -0.10
N LEU A 32 -1.65 -7.32 -0.25
CA LEU A 32 -2.18 -8.51 -0.92
C LEU A 32 -3.36 -9.13 -0.17
N ALA A 33 -3.32 -9.11 1.16
CA ALA A 33 -4.44 -9.55 1.98
C ALA A 33 -5.68 -8.67 1.77
N ALA A 34 -5.51 -7.33 1.74
CA ALA A 34 -6.59 -6.39 1.47
C ALA A 34 -7.19 -6.58 0.07
N ASP A 35 -6.35 -6.79 -0.94
CA ASP A 35 -6.80 -7.07 -2.30
C ASP A 35 -7.58 -8.39 -2.40
N ALA A 36 -7.07 -9.45 -1.77
CA ALA A 36 -7.75 -10.75 -1.73
C ALA A 36 -9.09 -10.67 -1.00
N ALA A 37 -9.16 -9.97 0.13
CA ALA A 37 -10.40 -9.72 0.87
C ALA A 37 -11.42 -8.94 0.03
N PHE A 38 -10.97 -7.89 -0.67
CA PHE A 38 -11.83 -7.10 -1.55
C PHE A 38 -12.41 -7.93 -2.69
N ARG A 39 -11.60 -8.77 -3.33
CA ARG A 39 -12.05 -9.69 -4.39
C ARG A 39 -12.99 -10.77 -3.89
N ALA A 40 -12.85 -11.17 -2.62
CA ALA A 40 -13.78 -12.07 -1.97
C ALA A 40 -15.13 -11.40 -1.62
N GLY A 41 -15.26 -10.10 -1.84
CA GLY A 41 -16.44 -9.31 -1.48
C GLY A 41 -16.46 -8.83 -0.02
N CYS A 42 -15.40 -9.11 0.75
CA CYS A 42 -15.26 -8.71 2.15
C CYS A 42 -14.69 -7.28 2.23
N ARG A 43 -15.48 -6.28 1.89
CA ARG A 43 -15.04 -4.87 1.81
C ARG A 43 -14.59 -4.31 3.16
N ASP A 44 -15.31 -4.66 4.22
CA ASP A 44 -14.99 -4.21 5.58
C ASP A 44 -13.62 -4.74 6.03
N GLU A 45 -13.31 -5.97 5.67
CA GLU A 45 -12.03 -6.59 5.96
C GLU A 45 -10.88 -5.95 5.16
N ALA A 46 -11.11 -5.67 3.88
CA ALA A 46 -10.14 -4.94 3.05
C ALA A 46 -9.83 -3.57 3.64
N GLU A 47 -10.85 -2.86 4.12
CA GLU A 47 -10.68 -1.55 4.74
C GLU A 47 -9.95 -1.66 6.09
N ARG A 48 -10.27 -2.65 6.91
CA ARG A 48 -9.55 -2.94 8.16
C ARG A 48 -8.05 -3.14 7.91
N LEU A 49 -7.71 -3.92 6.90
CA LEU A 49 -6.32 -4.19 6.52
C LEU A 49 -5.60 -2.94 5.98
N ARG A 50 -6.31 -2.11 5.20
CA ARG A 50 -5.80 -0.81 4.76
C ARG A 50 -5.47 0.10 5.94
N LEU A 51 -6.38 0.24 6.88
CA LEU A 51 -6.16 1.05 8.07
C LEU A 51 -4.99 0.53 8.91
N ARG A 52 -4.85 -0.78 9.04
CA ARG A 52 -3.70 -1.40 9.70
C ARG A 52 -2.40 -1.08 8.97
N LEU A 53 -2.39 -1.16 7.64
CA LEU A 53 -1.24 -0.78 6.83
C LEU A 53 -0.85 0.69 7.04
N LEU A 54 -1.81 1.60 7.04
CA LEU A 54 -1.57 3.04 7.26
C LEU A 54 -1.06 3.34 8.66
N ALA A 55 -1.51 2.60 9.68
CA ALA A 55 -1.02 2.73 11.05
C ALA A 55 0.45 2.30 11.18
N LEU A 56 0.86 1.27 10.45
CA LEU A 56 2.22 0.75 10.46
C LEU A 56 3.15 1.50 9.52
N SER A 57 2.62 1.97 8.39
CA SER A 57 3.36 2.64 7.32
C SER A 57 2.65 3.91 6.86
N PRO A 58 2.86 5.04 7.57
CA PRO A 58 2.17 6.30 7.27
C PRO A 58 2.48 6.88 5.89
N HIS A 59 3.55 6.41 5.26
CA HIS A 59 3.98 6.82 3.90
C HIS A 59 3.52 5.86 2.80
N SER A 60 2.59 4.97 3.12
CA SER A 60 2.03 4.03 2.15
C SER A 60 1.35 4.75 0.98
N LEU A 61 1.42 4.13 -0.21
CA LEU A 61 0.74 4.61 -1.43
C LEU A 61 -0.78 4.71 -1.28
N PHE A 62 -1.35 4.03 -0.29
CA PHE A 62 -2.79 4.03 0.00
C PHE A 62 -3.26 5.22 0.84
N ARG A 63 -2.34 6.03 1.34
CA ARG A 63 -2.68 7.18 2.20
C ARG A 63 -3.57 8.24 1.55
N PRO A 64 -3.37 8.62 0.27
CA PRO A 64 -4.18 9.67 -0.36
C PRO A 64 -5.64 9.27 -0.63
N PHE A 65 -5.99 8.00 -0.47
CA PHE A 65 -7.32 7.47 -0.76
C PHE A 65 -8.15 7.32 0.51
N ASP A 66 -9.43 7.62 0.44
CA ASP A 66 -10.34 7.52 1.58
C ASP A 66 -10.74 6.07 1.88
N SER A 67 -10.77 5.22 0.86
CA SER A 67 -11.11 3.80 0.99
C SER A 67 -10.21 2.92 0.11
N PHE A 68 -10.19 1.61 0.42
CA PHE A 68 -9.50 0.65 -0.44
C PHE A 68 -10.14 0.55 -1.83
N ALA A 69 -11.47 0.66 -1.90
CA ALA A 69 -12.20 0.65 -3.16
C ALA A 69 -11.84 1.87 -4.04
N ASP A 70 -11.62 3.02 -3.42
CA ASP A 70 -11.23 4.25 -4.10
C ASP A 70 -9.79 4.14 -4.63
N ALA A 71 -8.90 3.55 -3.85
CA ALA A 71 -7.52 3.28 -4.28
C ALA A 71 -7.47 2.39 -5.53
N LEU A 72 -8.35 1.40 -5.63
CA LEU A 72 -8.42 0.50 -6.80
C LEU A 72 -8.89 1.18 -8.09
N GLN A 73 -9.48 2.37 -8.02
CA GLN A 73 -9.84 3.15 -9.21
C GLN A 73 -8.61 3.84 -9.83
N SER A 74 -7.52 3.92 -9.11
CA SER A 74 -6.26 4.45 -9.63
C SER A 74 -5.51 3.38 -10.42
N SER A 75 -5.18 3.68 -11.68
CA SER A 75 -4.39 2.78 -12.52
C SER A 75 -3.02 2.45 -11.90
N ASP A 76 -2.40 3.41 -11.24
CA ASP A 76 -1.09 3.22 -10.60
C ASP A 76 -1.14 2.17 -9.48
N ILE A 77 -2.23 2.16 -8.73
CA ILE A 77 -2.46 1.18 -7.66
C ILE A 77 -2.79 -0.19 -8.25
N GLU A 78 -3.59 -0.24 -9.31
CA GLU A 78 -3.93 -1.49 -9.98
C GLU A 78 -2.70 -2.15 -10.60
N ASP A 79 -1.85 -1.39 -11.29
CA ASP A 79 -0.57 -1.86 -11.84
C ASP A 79 0.35 -2.38 -10.73
N TYR A 80 0.45 -1.64 -9.63
CA TYR A 80 1.23 -2.06 -8.47
C TYR A 80 0.73 -3.38 -7.89
N LEU A 81 -0.57 -3.52 -7.72
CA LEU A 81 -1.19 -4.77 -7.23
C LEU A 81 -0.99 -5.94 -8.22
N ALA A 82 -1.08 -5.67 -9.53
CA ALA A 82 -0.83 -6.69 -10.54
C ALA A 82 0.62 -7.21 -10.47
N ASP A 83 1.58 -6.31 -10.28
CA ASP A 83 2.98 -6.69 -10.10
C ASP A 83 3.20 -7.50 -8.81
N LEU A 84 2.57 -7.11 -7.71
CA LEU A 84 2.65 -7.85 -6.45
C LEU A 84 2.05 -9.25 -6.56
N ARG A 85 0.91 -9.41 -7.24
CA ARG A 85 0.27 -10.72 -7.47
C ARG A 85 1.16 -11.65 -8.30
N ARG A 86 1.92 -11.09 -9.25
CA ARG A 86 2.89 -11.86 -10.05
C ARG A 86 4.09 -12.29 -9.22
N GLN A 87 4.55 -11.43 -8.32
CA GLN A 87 5.71 -11.72 -7.45
C GLN A 87 5.37 -12.71 -6.35
N PHE A 88 4.17 -12.61 -5.79
CA PHE A 88 3.71 -13.42 -4.67
C PHE A 88 2.35 -14.08 -4.96
N PRO A 89 2.30 -15.07 -5.85
CA PRO A 89 1.07 -15.79 -6.10
C PRO A 89 0.61 -16.54 -4.83
N PRO A 90 -0.70 -16.74 -4.64
CA PRO A 90 -1.25 -17.35 -3.43
C PRO A 90 -0.68 -18.73 -3.12
N GLU A 91 -0.34 -19.50 -4.14
CA GLU A 91 0.29 -20.82 -3.99
C GLU A 91 1.68 -20.72 -3.33
N GLN A 92 2.42 -19.68 -3.66
CA GLN A 92 3.73 -19.42 -3.09
C GLN A 92 3.59 -18.92 -1.64
N ALA A 93 2.59 -18.10 -1.36
CA ALA A 93 2.27 -17.64 -0.01
C ALA A 93 1.97 -18.82 0.93
N VAL A 94 1.16 -19.77 0.49
CA VAL A 94 0.88 -21.00 1.25
C VAL A 94 2.15 -21.79 1.51
N LYS A 95 3.03 -21.94 0.53
CA LYS A 95 4.31 -22.64 0.69
C LYS A 95 5.23 -21.92 1.69
N LEU A 96 5.30 -20.61 1.64
CA LEU A 96 6.08 -19.80 2.58
C LEU A 96 5.57 -19.98 4.02
N LEU A 97 4.27 -19.99 4.20
CA LEU A 97 3.68 -20.18 5.52
C LEU A 97 3.93 -21.59 6.09
N HIS A 98 3.82 -22.61 5.26
CA HIS A 98 4.03 -24.01 5.68
C HIS A 98 5.51 -24.42 5.69
N GLY A 99 6.37 -23.76 4.93
CA GLY A 99 7.79 -24.06 4.83
C GLY A 99 8.65 -23.54 5.98
N ASP A 100 8.12 -22.61 6.77
CA ASP A 100 8.87 -21.98 7.86
C ASP A 100 8.85 -22.76 9.17
N ASN A 101 8.24 -23.95 9.19
CA ASN A 101 8.22 -24.81 10.37
C ASN A 101 9.45 -25.71 10.51
N GLY A 102 10.52 -25.50 9.74
CA GLY A 102 11.67 -26.36 9.93
C GLY A 102 12.86 -26.13 9.03
N THR A 103 13.41 -24.95 9.00
CA THR A 103 14.86 -24.82 8.78
C THR A 103 15.35 -23.40 9.12
N SER A 104 15.74 -23.23 10.36
CA SER A 104 16.83 -22.33 10.69
C SER A 104 18.05 -22.74 9.86
N GLY A 105 18.37 -22.04 8.80
CA GLY A 105 19.57 -22.36 8.09
C GLY A 105 19.69 -21.70 6.73
N LYS A 106 20.44 -20.61 6.70
CA LYS A 106 21.05 -19.98 5.53
C LYS A 106 20.06 -19.35 4.53
N SER A 107 19.90 -18.06 4.70
CA SER A 107 19.60 -17.16 3.62
C SER A 107 20.59 -17.40 2.47
N SER A 108 20.21 -18.24 1.55
CA SER A 108 20.59 -18.05 0.17
C SER A 108 19.67 -16.97 -0.34
N ALA A 109 20.08 -15.73 -0.16
CA ALA A 109 19.62 -14.68 -1.04
C ALA A 109 19.72 -15.24 -2.46
N PRO A 110 18.64 -15.27 -3.26
CA PRO A 110 18.82 -15.43 -4.68
C PRO A 110 19.74 -14.29 -5.05
N SER A 111 20.93 -14.66 -5.45
CA SER A 111 21.93 -13.76 -5.96
C SER A 111 21.18 -12.78 -6.83
N ALA A 112 21.12 -11.54 -6.38
CA ALA A 112 20.61 -10.46 -7.19
C ALA A 112 21.50 -10.46 -8.43
N ARG A 113 21.05 -11.16 -9.45
CA ARG A 113 21.55 -10.90 -10.79
C ARG A 113 21.30 -9.44 -10.97
N ARG A 114 22.39 -8.70 -10.94
CA ARG A 114 22.44 -7.35 -11.42
C ARG A 114 21.67 -7.34 -12.72
N ILE A 115 20.41 -6.98 -12.65
CA ILE A 115 19.73 -6.41 -13.78
C ILE A 115 20.29 -5.00 -13.83
N SER A 116 21.44 -4.93 -14.45
CA SER A 116 22.04 -3.74 -15.01
C SER A 116 21.10 -3.33 -16.13
N GLY A 117 19.98 -2.77 -15.79
CA GLY A 117 18.97 -2.31 -16.70
C GLY A 117 18.40 -1.02 -16.15
N SER A 118 18.84 -0.01 -16.71
CA SER A 118 18.46 1.38 -16.83
C SER A 118 16.96 1.74 -16.68
N ILE A 119 16.11 0.85 -16.23
CA ILE A 119 14.66 1.05 -16.18
C ILE A 119 14.21 1.52 -14.79
N ALA A 120 14.94 1.18 -13.74
CA ALA A 120 14.63 1.62 -12.38
C ALA A 120 14.91 3.11 -12.13
N ALA A 121 15.80 3.73 -12.91
CA ALA A 121 16.14 5.14 -12.77
C ALA A 121 15.11 6.11 -13.38
N LYS A 122 14.26 5.65 -14.29
CA LYS A 122 13.25 6.50 -14.94
C LYS A 122 11.96 6.63 -14.14
N ARG A 123 11.67 5.73 -13.22
CA ARG A 123 10.46 5.82 -12.38
C ARG A 123 10.66 6.65 -11.11
N SER A 124 11.88 6.79 -10.65
CA SER A 124 12.19 7.56 -9.45
C SER A 124 12.09 9.08 -9.65
N SER A 125 12.18 9.57 -10.88
CA SER A 125 12.15 11.00 -11.18
C SER A 125 10.75 11.58 -11.43
N ARG A 126 9.73 10.74 -11.51
CA ARG A 126 8.35 11.19 -11.72
C ARG A 126 7.62 11.59 -10.44
N TRP A 127 8.11 11.16 -9.29
CA TRP A 127 7.48 11.43 -8.01
C TRP A 127 8.01 12.66 -7.27
N SER A 128 9.04 13.32 -7.82
CA SER A 128 9.70 14.46 -7.17
C SER A 128 9.24 15.84 -7.65
N THR A 129 8.32 15.95 -8.59
CA THR A 129 8.01 17.23 -9.24
C THR A 129 6.60 17.77 -9.03
N THR A 130 5.83 17.23 -8.11
CA THR A 130 4.55 17.85 -7.74
C THR A 130 4.50 18.36 -6.30
N SER A 131 5.66 18.65 -5.74
CA SER A 131 5.75 19.38 -4.48
C SER A 131 6.45 20.71 -4.72
N SER A 132 5.89 21.53 -5.59
CA SER A 132 6.32 22.93 -5.69
C SER A 132 5.11 23.83 -5.84
N SER A 133 4.79 24.41 -4.71
CA SER A 133 4.44 25.83 -4.59
C SER A 133 3.29 26.34 -5.45
N LYS A 134 2.14 26.36 -4.89
CA LYS A 134 1.30 27.54 -5.04
C LYS A 134 0.65 27.92 -3.71
N SER A 135 1.48 28.22 -2.77
CA SER A 135 1.14 29.12 -1.69
C SER A 135 1.45 30.52 -2.17
N ARG A 136 0.47 31.32 -2.12
CA ARG A 136 0.42 32.78 -2.09
C ARG A 136 -0.47 33.30 -3.18
N GLU A 137 -1.71 33.60 -2.79
CA GLU A 137 -2.10 34.98 -2.82
C GLU A 137 -3.26 35.22 -1.86
N SER A 138 -2.88 35.64 -0.70
CA SER A 138 -3.72 36.33 0.24
C SER A 138 -4.03 37.71 -0.34
N LEU A 139 -5.20 37.89 -0.84
CA LEU A 139 -5.73 39.22 -1.07
C LEU A 139 -6.77 39.52 -0.03
N SER A 140 -6.28 40.18 1.00
CA SER A 140 -7.05 41.06 1.85
C SER A 140 -7.91 42.00 1.01
N LYS A 141 -9.20 41.82 1.02
CA LYS A 141 -10.14 42.91 0.70
C LYS A 141 -11.05 43.12 1.87
N THR A 142 -10.67 44.10 2.64
CA THR A 142 -11.46 44.87 3.57
C THR A 142 -12.86 45.17 3.02
N SER A 143 -13.84 44.51 3.56
CA SER A 143 -15.23 44.93 3.41
C SER A 143 -15.58 45.96 4.47
N LYS A 144 -15.60 47.18 3.99
CA LYS A 144 -16.13 48.37 4.68
C LYS A 144 -17.61 48.16 4.95
N VAL A 145 -17.94 47.86 6.18
CA VAL A 145 -19.34 47.82 6.64
C VAL A 145 -19.88 49.23 6.73
N ALA A 146 -20.78 49.55 5.85
CA ALA A 146 -21.55 50.76 5.94
C ALA A 146 -22.59 50.65 7.08
N ARG A 147 -22.45 51.54 8.04
CA ARG A 147 -23.39 51.82 9.11
C ARG A 147 -24.65 52.48 8.51
N GLN A 148 -25.79 51.87 8.67
CA GLN A 148 -27.06 52.55 8.49
C GLN A 148 -27.58 53.06 9.81
N PRO A 149 -28.05 54.30 9.91
CA PRO A 149 -28.77 54.81 11.06
C PRO A 149 -30.25 54.42 10.98
N ARG A 150 -30.81 54.06 12.08
CA ARG A 150 -32.25 53.94 12.25
C ARG A 150 -32.82 55.26 12.77
N PRO A 151 -34.08 55.55 12.40
CA PRO A 151 -34.88 56.59 13.06
C PRO A 151 -35.42 56.13 14.39
#